data_155e44415991bc57a2cc50be05beeb14
#
_entry.id   155e44415991bc57a2cc50be05beeb14
#
_cell.length_a   1.000
_cell.length_b   1.000
_cell.length_c   1.000
_cell.angle_alpha   90.00
_cell.angle_beta   90.00
_cell.angle_gamma   90.00
#
_symmetry.space_group_name_H-M   'P 1'
#
loop_
_entity.id
_entity.type
_entity.pdbx_description
1 polymer ?
#
loop_
_entity_poly.entity_id
_entity_poly.type
_entity_poly.pdbx_seq_one_letter_code
_entity_poly.pdbx_strand_id
1 'polypeptide(L)' 'SIVLLDNMSNEQLRDAVARVNAHNAATGQTVKTEASGNVSLATVLPIAQTGVDYISVGKLTHSAIAVDIGLDEIA' A
#
# COMPACT_ATOMS: atom_id res chain seq x y z
N SER A 1 9.54 -7.13 7.29
CA SER A 1 9.51 -5.66 7.46
C SER A 1 8.41 -5.03 6.65
N ILE A 2 7.81 -4.00 7.20
CA ILE A 2 6.78 -3.22 6.52
C ILE A 2 7.20 -1.76 6.52
N VAL A 3 7.13 -1.12 5.36
CA VAL A 3 7.36 0.32 5.22
C VAL A 3 6.02 1.02 5.17
N LEU A 4 5.78 1.94 6.08
CA LEU A 4 4.55 2.70 6.13
C LEU A 4 4.68 3.93 5.23
N LEU A 5 3.77 4.04 4.25
CA LEU A 5 3.74 5.13 3.29
C LEU A 5 2.54 6.01 3.64
N ASP A 6 2.79 7.02 4.46
CA ASP A 6 1.73 7.82 5.05
C ASP A 6 1.46 9.08 4.23
N ASN A 7 0.19 9.29 3.90
CA ASN A 7 -0.28 10.54 3.31
C ASN A 7 0.40 10.91 1.98
N MET A 8 0.65 9.92 1.15
CA MET A 8 1.30 10.11 -0.14
C MET A 8 0.28 10.18 -1.27
N SER A 9 0.60 10.91 -2.31
CA SER A 9 -0.17 10.88 -3.55
C SER A 9 0.01 9.53 -4.25
N ASN A 10 -0.86 9.24 -5.23
CA ASN A 10 -0.74 7.99 -5.96
C ASN A 10 0.58 7.90 -6.73
N GLU A 11 1.07 9.01 -7.26
CA GLU A 11 2.38 9.04 -7.91
C GLU A 11 3.50 8.72 -6.94
N GLN A 12 3.45 9.31 -5.75
CA GLN A 12 4.44 9.05 -4.72
C GLN A 12 4.40 7.58 -4.26
N LEU A 13 3.20 7.02 -4.14
CA LEU A 13 3.06 5.61 -3.77
C LEU A 13 3.67 4.70 -4.83
N ARG A 14 3.41 4.96 -6.11
CA ARG A 14 3.99 4.17 -7.18
C ARG A 14 5.52 4.23 -7.17
N ASP A 15 6.06 5.42 -6.97
CA ASP A 15 7.52 5.59 -6.91
C ASP A 15 8.10 4.85 -5.71
N ALA A 16 7.47 4.98 -4.55
CA ALA A 16 7.93 4.30 -3.34
C ALA A 16 7.87 2.78 -3.49
N VAL A 17 6.78 2.27 -4.05
CA VAL A 17 6.63 0.84 -4.29
C VAL A 17 7.70 0.34 -5.26
N ALA A 18 7.97 1.09 -6.32
CA ALA A 18 9.01 0.73 -7.27
C ALA A 18 10.38 0.65 -6.60
N ARG A 19 10.68 1.58 -5.71
CA ARG A 19 11.94 1.59 -4.96
C ARG A 19 12.06 0.40 -4.02
N VAL A 20 10.98 0.07 -3.32
CA VAL A 20 10.97 -1.09 -2.43
C VAL A 20 11.14 -2.38 -3.24
N ASN A 21 10.46 -2.49 -4.38
CA ASN A 21 10.58 -3.66 -5.24
C ASN A 21 12.01 -3.82 -5.76
N ALA A 22 12.64 -2.70 -6.15
CA ALA A 22 14.04 -2.74 -6.61
C ALA A 22 14.97 -3.18 -5.49
N HIS A 23 14.75 -2.69 -4.28
CA HIS A 23 15.51 -3.09 -3.11
C HIS A 23 15.35 -4.59 -2.83
N ASN A 24 14.13 -5.08 -2.88
CA ASN A 24 13.86 -6.50 -2.67
C ASN A 24 14.56 -7.36 -3.71
N ALA A 25 14.52 -6.94 -4.97
CA ALA A 25 15.19 -7.67 -6.04
C ALA A 25 16.70 -7.67 -5.87
N ALA A 26 17.27 -6.56 -5.40
CA ALA A 26 18.73 -6.44 -5.25
C ALA A 26 19.25 -7.19 -4.03
N THR A 27 18.45 -7.30 -2.96
CA THR A 27 18.92 -7.84 -1.68
C THR A 27 18.34 -9.21 -1.35
N GLY A 28 17.32 -9.65 -2.07
CA GLY A 28 16.59 -10.88 -1.75
C GLY A 28 15.66 -10.76 -0.56
N GLN A 29 15.44 -9.54 -0.05
CA GLN A 29 14.51 -9.29 1.04
C GLN A 29 13.08 -9.24 0.53
N THR A 30 12.12 -9.28 1.46
CA THR A 30 10.69 -9.22 1.17
C THR A 30 10.05 -8.13 2.01
N VAL A 31 10.49 -6.89 1.79
CA VAL A 31 9.90 -5.73 2.46
C VAL A 31 8.54 -5.46 1.85
N LYS A 32 7.53 -5.28 2.69
CA LYS A 32 6.17 -4.97 2.27
C LYS A 32 5.90 -3.47 2.41
N THR A 33 4.90 -2.99 1.70
CA THR A 33 4.50 -1.59 1.75
C THR A 33 3.05 -1.48 2.25
N GLU A 34 2.80 -0.47 3.06
CA GLU A 34 1.45 -0.20 3.57
C GLU A 34 1.13 1.26 3.35
N ALA A 35 0.04 1.54 2.63
CA ALA A 35 -0.45 2.89 2.43
C ALA A 35 -1.40 3.26 3.57
N SER A 36 -1.25 4.47 4.09
CA SER A 36 -2.14 4.98 5.13
C SER A 36 -2.43 6.46 4.87
N GLY A 37 -3.33 7.02 5.67
CA GLY A 37 -3.72 8.42 5.53
C GLY A 37 -5.13 8.54 5.00
N ASN A 38 -5.34 9.37 3.99
CA ASN A 38 -6.68 9.70 3.48
C ASN A 38 -7.28 8.58 2.63
N VAL A 39 -7.50 7.42 3.24
CA VAL A 39 -8.09 6.28 2.55
C VAL A 39 -9.61 6.30 2.78
N SER A 40 -10.36 6.22 1.70
CA SER A 40 -11.82 6.14 1.73
C SER A 40 -12.27 5.14 0.66
N LEU A 41 -13.56 4.83 0.63
CA LEU A 41 -14.09 3.96 -0.42
C LEU A 41 -13.80 4.50 -1.81
N ALA A 42 -13.80 5.84 -1.97
CA ALA A 42 -13.54 6.46 -3.26
C ALA A 42 -12.08 6.38 -3.67
N THR A 43 -11.15 6.34 -2.70
CA THR A 43 -9.73 6.38 -2.99
C THR A 43 -9.03 5.03 -2.85
N VAL A 44 -9.68 4.04 -2.25
CA VAL A 44 -9.04 2.76 -1.98
C VAL A 44 -8.60 2.04 -3.26
N LEU A 45 -9.42 2.08 -4.30
CA LEU A 45 -9.09 1.38 -5.53
C LEU A 45 -7.90 1.99 -6.27
N PRO A 46 -7.83 3.31 -6.48
CA PRO A 46 -6.62 3.91 -7.04
C PRO A 46 -5.37 3.63 -6.21
N ILE A 47 -5.48 3.64 -4.89
CA ILE A 47 -4.35 3.32 -4.02
C ILE A 47 -3.92 1.86 -4.21
N ALA A 48 -4.87 0.95 -4.28
CA ALA A 48 -4.56 -0.46 -4.52
C ALA A 48 -3.82 -0.67 -5.84
N GLN A 49 -4.14 0.14 -6.84
CA GLN A 49 -3.51 0.05 -8.15
C GLN A 49 -2.07 0.54 -8.16
N THR A 50 -1.61 1.21 -7.09
CA THR A 50 -0.20 1.65 -7.01
C THR A 50 0.77 0.50 -6.75
N GLY A 51 0.27 -0.65 -6.34
CA GLY A 51 1.09 -1.81 -6.07
C GLY A 51 1.45 -2.02 -4.60
N VAL A 52 0.88 -1.21 -3.69
CA VAL A 52 1.10 -1.43 -2.25
C VAL A 52 0.56 -2.78 -1.82
N ASP A 53 1.16 -3.35 -0.78
CA ASP A 53 0.75 -4.65 -0.26
C ASP A 53 -0.44 -4.55 0.70
N TYR A 54 -0.51 -3.46 1.46
CA TYR A 54 -1.56 -3.24 2.45
C TYR A 54 -2.08 -1.82 2.39
N ILE A 55 -3.33 -1.65 2.79
CA ILE A 55 -3.94 -0.33 2.95
C ILE A 55 -4.61 -0.27 4.33
N SER A 56 -4.27 0.74 5.10
CA SER A 56 -4.95 1.01 6.38
C SER A 56 -6.23 1.80 6.11
N VAL A 57 -7.37 1.25 6.49
CA VAL A 57 -8.69 1.82 6.19
C VAL A 57 -9.34 2.28 7.48
N GLY A 58 -8.65 3.14 8.22
CA GLY A 58 -9.10 3.56 9.54
C GLY A 58 -10.32 4.45 9.54
N LYS A 59 -10.60 5.13 8.45
CA LYS A 59 -11.73 6.08 8.39
C LYS A 59 -13.06 5.42 8.10
N LEU A 60 -13.07 4.17 7.68
CA LEU A 60 -14.30 3.47 7.33
C LEU A 60 -14.90 2.73 8.51
N THR A 61 -14.14 2.56 9.57
CA THR A 61 -14.56 1.89 10.79
C THR A 61 -14.02 2.66 11.99
N HIS A 62 -14.42 2.25 13.17
CA HIS A 62 -13.91 2.88 14.40
C HIS A 62 -12.50 2.39 14.75
N SER A 63 -12.00 1.43 14.03
CA SER A 63 -10.65 0.93 14.21
C SER A 63 -9.96 0.82 12.86
N ALA A 64 -8.64 1.04 12.85
CA ALA A 64 -7.86 0.87 11.63
C ALA A 64 -7.74 -0.60 11.28
N ILE A 65 -7.94 -0.91 10.02
CA ILE A 65 -7.83 -2.28 9.51
C ILE A 65 -6.83 -2.27 8.37
N ALA A 66 -5.81 -3.13 8.46
CA ALA A 66 -4.89 -3.33 7.36
C ALA A 66 -5.49 -4.41 6.46
N VAL A 67 -5.68 -4.09 5.19
CA VAL A 67 -6.24 -5.01 4.22
C VAL A 67 -5.12 -5.51 3.33
N ASP A 68 -4.95 -6.82 3.28
CA ASP A 68 -4.00 -7.44 2.38
C ASP A 68 -4.58 -7.47 0.98
N ILE A 69 -3.92 -6.79 0.04
CA ILE A 69 -4.41 -6.66 -1.32
C ILE A 69 -3.48 -7.43 -2.24
N GLY A 70 -3.77 -8.70 -2.43
CA GLY A 70 -3.13 -9.49 -3.47
C GLY A 70 -3.84 -9.28 -4.80
N LEU A 71 -3.09 -9.37 -5.90
CA LEU A 71 -3.69 -9.23 -7.23
C LEU A 71 -4.77 -10.29 -7.47
N ASP A 72 -4.55 -11.48 -6.96
CA ASP A 72 -5.50 -12.58 -7.11
C ASP A 72 -6.80 -12.33 -6.37
N GLU A 73 -6.75 -11.54 -5.32
CA GLU A 73 -7.90 -11.27 -4.48
C GLU A 73 -8.74 -10.12 -5.01
N ILE A 74 -8.15 -9.26 -5.83
CA ILE A 74 -8.85 -8.13 -6.43
C ILE A 74 -9.67 -8.55 -7.64
N ALA A 75 -9.28 -9.61 -8.27
CA ALA A 75 -9.88 -10.08 -9.52
C ALA A 75 -11.35 -10.47 -9.39
#